data_c639c98b9e58de9bc8d3461fc78704d0
#
_entry.id   c639c98b9e58de9bc8d3461fc78704d0
#
_cell.length_a   1.000
_cell.length_b   1.000
_cell.length_c   1.000
_cell.angle_alpha   90.00
_cell.angle_beta   90.00
_cell.angle_gamma   90.00
#
_symmetry.space_group_name_H-M   'P 1'
#
loop_
_entity.id
_entity.type
_entity.pdbx_description
1 polymer ?
#
loop_
_entity_poly.entity_id
_entity_poly.type
_entity_poly.pdbx_seq_one_letter_code
_entity_poly.pdbx_strand_id
1 'polypeptide(L)'
;TSRFRWGTFSPWLPLQFIYYQPLKQNSNEFKNKEKHLDTDSESNYHRSHRRCRRTRPERLYLMIMRTITLIIIHCSATPEGRRLDFETCRRDHIRHRGFTDIGYHFYITRDGEIHRGRPLEKVGAHCKNHNRHSIGICYEGGLSADCTPADTRTLMQKGSMLALLRELRLLFPKALIVGHHDLNSVKPCPCFDAVKEYRF
;
A
#
# COMPACT_ATOMS: atom_id res chain seq x y z
N THR A 1 29.88 -16.88 -27.43
CA THR A 1 30.12 -16.01 -26.24
C THR A 1 29.24 -14.79 -26.31
N SER A 2 28.03 -14.89 -25.79
CA SER A 2 27.09 -13.77 -25.67
C SER A 2 27.03 -13.33 -24.20
N ARG A 3 27.53 -12.12 -23.93
CA ARG A 3 27.51 -11.48 -22.63
C ARG A 3 26.07 -10.95 -22.35
N PHE A 4 25.37 -11.53 -21.38
CA PHE A 4 24.18 -10.95 -20.80
C PHE A 4 24.56 -9.75 -19.93
N ARG A 5 24.03 -8.58 -20.27
CA ARG A 5 24.20 -7.32 -19.55
C ARG A 5 23.09 -7.22 -18.52
N TRP A 6 23.41 -7.33 -17.24
CA TRP A 6 22.48 -7.07 -16.14
C TRP A 6 22.21 -5.56 -16.07
N GLY A 7 20.97 -5.19 -16.32
CA GLY A 7 20.51 -3.84 -16.05
C GLY A 7 20.47 -3.59 -14.55
N THR A 8 21.11 -2.52 -14.10
CA THR A 8 21.12 -2.07 -12.71
C THR A 8 19.74 -1.61 -12.31
N PHE A 9 19.01 -2.41 -11.54
CA PHE A 9 17.82 -1.97 -10.82
C PHE A 9 18.23 -0.98 -9.74
N SER A 10 17.80 0.27 -9.86
CA SER A 10 17.92 1.28 -8.80
C SER A 10 16.88 0.99 -7.71
N PRO A 11 17.29 0.73 -6.45
CA PRO A 11 16.33 0.37 -5.38
C PRO A 11 15.67 1.58 -4.70
N TRP A 12 15.80 2.80 -5.26
CA TRP A 12 15.32 4.02 -4.60
C TRP A 12 14.38 4.80 -5.53
N LEU A 13 13.08 4.47 -5.51
CA LEU A 13 12.03 5.40 -5.92
C LEU A 13 11.57 6.16 -4.67
N PRO A 14 11.70 7.51 -4.63
CA PRO A 14 11.33 8.28 -3.47
C PRO A 14 9.82 8.24 -3.21
N LEU A 15 9.44 8.33 -1.94
CA LEU A 15 8.08 8.40 -1.36
C LEU A 15 7.05 9.27 -2.11
N GLN A 16 7.51 10.20 -2.96
CA GLN A 16 6.66 11.07 -3.77
C GLN A 16 5.78 10.31 -4.78
N PHE A 17 6.18 9.12 -5.24
CA PHE A 17 5.39 8.35 -6.21
C PHE A 17 4.24 7.55 -5.59
N ILE A 18 4.24 7.32 -4.28
CA ILE A 18 3.15 6.60 -3.62
C ILE A 18 1.93 7.51 -3.39
N TYR A 19 2.13 8.84 -3.32
CA TYR A 19 1.09 9.79 -2.93
C TYR A 19 0.66 10.80 -3.99
N TYR A 20 1.38 10.93 -5.11
CA TYR A 20 1.09 11.96 -6.12
C TYR A 20 0.80 11.33 -7.49
N GLN A 21 -0.41 10.83 -7.68
CA GLN A 21 -1.04 10.83 -9.00
C GLN A 21 -2.16 11.86 -8.93
N PRO A 22 -2.02 13.03 -9.58
CA PRO A 22 -3.13 13.95 -9.72
C PRO A 22 -4.20 13.26 -10.56
N LEU A 23 -5.44 13.30 -10.08
CA LEU A 23 -6.63 13.09 -10.91
C LEU A 23 -6.40 13.85 -12.22
N LYS A 24 -6.51 13.18 -13.37
CA LYS A 24 -6.52 13.84 -14.68
C LYS A 24 -7.70 14.80 -14.70
N GLN A 25 -7.48 16.03 -14.25
CA GLN A 25 -8.35 17.15 -14.54
C GLN A 25 -7.96 17.73 -15.88
N ASN A 26 -8.98 17.97 -16.69
CA ASN A 26 -8.95 18.57 -18.01
C ASN A 26 -7.92 19.69 -18.15
N SER A 27 -7.01 19.50 -19.10
CA SER A 27 -5.89 20.41 -19.41
C SER A 27 -6.31 21.64 -20.22
N ASN A 28 -7.29 22.43 -19.81
CA ASN A 28 -7.67 23.65 -20.54
C ASN A 28 -7.86 24.93 -19.70
N GLU A 29 -7.44 24.97 -18.43
CA GLU A 29 -7.67 26.21 -17.63
C GLU A 29 -6.43 26.86 -16.97
N PHE A 30 -5.20 26.51 -17.35
CA PHE A 30 -4.00 27.18 -16.79
C PHE A 30 -2.99 27.66 -17.86
N LYS A 31 -3.48 28.44 -18.85
CA LYS A 31 -2.63 29.31 -19.67
C LYS A 31 -3.07 30.74 -19.46
N ASN A 32 -2.73 31.33 -18.33
CA ASN A 32 -2.61 32.78 -18.16
C ASN A 32 -2.29 33.15 -16.72
N LYS A 33 -1.02 33.17 -16.36
CA LYS A 33 -0.43 34.01 -15.31
C LYS A 33 1.02 33.62 -15.05
N GLU A 34 1.87 33.86 -16.02
CA GLU A 34 3.30 34.08 -15.77
C GLU A 34 3.68 35.39 -16.46
N LYS A 35 3.75 36.45 -15.69
CA LYS A 35 4.54 37.64 -15.99
C LYS A 35 4.83 38.39 -14.69
N HIS A 36 6.10 38.67 -14.49
CA HIS A 36 6.76 39.52 -13.50
C HIS A 36 7.02 38.94 -12.11
N LEU A 37 8.30 38.71 -11.82
CA LEU A 37 9.02 39.51 -10.83
C LEU A 37 10.53 39.19 -10.84
N ASP A 38 11.24 40.26 -10.76
CA ASP A 38 12.67 40.44 -10.96
C ASP A 38 13.57 39.87 -9.87
N THR A 39 14.83 39.71 -10.28
CA THR A 39 16.10 39.60 -9.57
C THR A 39 16.24 40.46 -8.31
N ASP A 40 16.84 39.94 -7.24
CA ASP A 40 18.06 40.42 -6.63
C ASP A 40 18.49 39.75 -5.33
N SER A 41 19.80 39.58 -5.24
CA SER A 41 20.69 39.57 -4.07
C SER A 41 20.88 38.31 -3.26
N GLU A 42 22.09 37.78 -3.44
CA GLU A 42 22.86 36.92 -2.53
C GLU A 42 23.03 37.54 -1.12
N SER A 43 23.13 36.68 -0.17
CA SER A 43 23.90 36.63 1.07
C SER A 43 23.06 36.41 2.33
N ASN A 44 23.16 35.21 2.87
CA ASN A 44 23.58 34.99 4.25
C ASN A 44 23.51 33.49 4.65
N TYR A 45 24.69 32.90 4.64
CA TYR A 45 24.96 31.58 5.14
C TYR A 45 24.99 31.62 6.67
N HIS A 46 23.89 31.32 7.32
CA HIS A 46 23.87 31.00 8.74
C HIS A 46 23.12 29.71 9.05
N ARG A 47 23.93 28.79 9.53
CA ARG A 47 23.66 27.53 10.18
C ARG A 47 22.46 27.61 11.13
N SER A 48 21.34 26.98 10.80
CA SER A 48 20.31 26.67 11.79
C SER A 48 19.80 25.26 11.55
N HIS A 49 19.86 24.44 12.58
CA HIS A 49 19.26 23.11 12.63
C HIS A 49 17.78 23.22 12.22
N ARG A 50 17.49 22.92 10.99
CA ARG A 50 16.10 22.88 10.51
C ARG A 50 15.46 21.62 11.07
N ARG A 51 14.68 21.75 12.15
CA ARG A 51 13.57 20.85 12.39
C ARG A 51 12.80 20.74 11.09
N CYS A 52 12.77 19.55 10.50
CA CYS A 52 11.95 19.25 9.33
C CYS A 52 10.48 19.49 9.72
N ARG A 53 10.00 20.72 9.49
CA ARG A 53 8.57 21.05 9.64
C ARG A 53 7.89 20.44 8.42
N ARG A 54 7.11 19.38 8.63
CA ARG A 54 6.22 18.83 7.63
C ARG A 54 5.45 19.97 6.96
N THR A 55 5.38 19.96 5.65
CA THR A 55 4.69 20.99 4.88
C THR A 55 3.20 21.07 5.26
N ARG A 56 2.57 22.23 5.10
CA ARG A 56 1.16 22.45 5.44
C ARG A 56 0.20 21.41 4.80
N PRO A 57 0.40 20.99 3.51
CA PRO A 57 -0.40 19.93 2.88
C PRO A 57 -0.27 18.57 3.56
N GLU A 58 0.94 18.15 3.95
CA GLU A 58 1.17 16.87 4.65
C GLU A 58 0.50 16.84 6.02
N ARG A 59 0.51 17.97 6.72
CA ARG A 59 -0.14 18.10 8.02
C ARG A 59 -1.66 18.07 7.91
N LEU A 60 -2.22 18.72 6.89
CA LEU A 60 -3.67 18.70 6.60
C LEU A 60 -4.13 17.31 6.17
N TYR A 61 -3.35 16.63 5.33
CA TYR A 61 -3.62 15.26 4.89
C TYR A 61 -3.68 14.28 6.07
N LEU A 62 -2.72 14.34 7.00
CA LEU A 62 -2.72 13.52 8.22
C LEU A 62 -3.88 13.83 9.19
N MET A 63 -4.40 15.06 9.17
CA MET A 63 -5.57 15.43 9.99
C MET A 63 -6.90 14.91 9.43
N ILE A 64 -6.97 14.63 8.13
CA ILE A 64 -8.17 14.08 7.46
C ILE A 64 -8.20 12.55 7.53
N MET A 65 -7.05 11.94 7.81
CA MET A 65 -6.94 10.48 7.89
C MET A 65 -7.63 9.95 9.16
N ARG A 66 -8.38 8.88 8.98
CA ARG A 66 -8.92 8.11 10.10
C ARG A 66 -7.79 7.56 10.98
N THR A 67 -8.04 7.40 12.27
CA THR A 67 -7.07 6.79 13.19
C THR A 67 -6.82 5.34 12.79
N ILE A 68 -5.57 5.02 12.42
CA ILE A 68 -5.14 3.66 12.06
C ILE A 68 -4.31 3.09 13.19
N THR A 69 -4.80 1.99 13.76
CA THR A 69 -4.14 1.24 14.84
C THR A 69 -3.71 -0.15 14.41
N LEU A 70 -4.22 -0.63 13.26
CA LEU A 70 -3.91 -1.96 12.72
C LEU A 70 -3.57 -1.89 11.23
N ILE A 71 -2.62 -2.73 10.83
CA ILE A 71 -2.37 -3.12 9.44
C ILE A 71 -2.62 -4.62 9.38
N ILE A 72 -3.67 -5.03 8.67
CA ILE A 72 -4.15 -6.42 8.67
C ILE A 72 -3.78 -7.07 7.33
N ILE A 73 -3.03 -8.16 7.40
CA ILE A 73 -2.60 -8.92 6.23
C ILE A 73 -3.61 -10.04 5.96
N HIS A 74 -3.96 -10.19 4.69
CA HIS A 74 -4.87 -11.20 4.16
C HIS A 74 -4.24 -11.95 2.99
N CYS A 75 -4.78 -13.14 2.71
CA CYS A 75 -4.61 -13.84 1.44
C CYS A 75 -5.95 -13.86 0.68
N SER A 76 -5.88 -14.01 -0.64
CA SER A 76 -7.06 -14.15 -1.50
C SER A 76 -7.69 -15.55 -1.45
N ALA A 77 -7.06 -16.51 -0.76
CA ALA A 77 -7.41 -17.93 -0.77
C ALA A 77 -7.43 -18.50 -2.20
N THR A 78 -6.44 -18.13 -3.01
CA THR A 78 -6.27 -18.61 -4.39
C THR A 78 -5.28 -19.78 -4.37
N PRO A 79 -5.63 -20.95 -4.94
CA PRO A 79 -4.73 -22.09 -5.04
C PRO A 79 -3.49 -21.80 -5.90
N GLU A 80 -2.40 -22.46 -5.61
CA GLU A 80 -1.23 -22.47 -6.50
C GLU A 80 -1.63 -22.95 -7.90
N GLY A 81 -0.98 -22.37 -8.93
CA GLY A 81 -1.32 -22.65 -10.32
C GLY A 81 -2.55 -21.90 -10.86
N ARG A 82 -3.36 -21.28 -10.00
CA ARG A 82 -4.45 -20.39 -10.41
C ARG A 82 -4.07 -18.92 -10.19
N ARG A 83 -4.69 -18.04 -10.96
CA ARG A 83 -4.51 -16.59 -10.84
C ARG A 83 -5.82 -15.92 -10.41
N LEU A 84 -5.68 -14.93 -9.56
CA LEU A 84 -6.73 -14.00 -9.20
C LEU A 84 -6.13 -12.59 -9.22
N ASP A 85 -6.09 -11.98 -10.39
CA ASP A 85 -5.59 -10.61 -10.55
C ASP A 85 -6.45 -9.60 -9.78
N PHE A 86 -5.92 -8.38 -9.67
CA PHE A 86 -6.56 -7.31 -8.93
C PHE A 86 -7.98 -6.98 -9.44
N GLU A 87 -8.15 -6.85 -10.77
CA GLU A 87 -9.44 -6.47 -11.36
C GLU A 87 -10.49 -7.59 -11.23
N THR A 88 -10.07 -8.83 -11.28
CA THR A 88 -10.95 -9.98 -11.05
C THR A 88 -11.38 -10.05 -9.59
N CYS A 89 -10.47 -9.86 -8.64
CA CYS A 89 -10.78 -9.77 -7.21
C CYS A 89 -11.73 -8.59 -6.91
N ARG A 90 -11.50 -7.44 -7.52
CA ARG A 90 -12.34 -6.25 -7.39
C ARG A 90 -13.75 -6.51 -7.92
N ARG A 91 -13.87 -7.11 -9.11
CA ARG A 91 -15.17 -7.49 -9.71
C ARG A 91 -15.96 -8.46 -8.83
N ASP A 92 -15.29 -9.46 -8.27
CA ASP A 92 -15.89 -10.42 -7.34
C ASP A 92 -16.49 -9.70 -6.12
N HIS A 93 -15.72 -8.82 -5.51
CA HIS A 93 -16.17 -8.05 -4.35
C HIS A 93 -17.37 -7.16 -4.66
N ILE A 94 -17.42 -6.54 -5.84
CA ILE A 94 -18.54 -5.69 -6.26
C ILE A 94 -19.76 -6.54 -6.58
N ARG A 95 -19.61 -7.57 -7.43
CA ARG A 95 -20.73 -8.33 -7.98
C ARG A 95 -21.31 -9.35 -7.02
N HIS A 96 -20.45 -10.06 -6.27
CA HIS A 96 -20.89 -11.18 -5.43
C HIS A 96 -21.00 -10.81 -3.96
N ARG A 97 -20.23 -9.82 -3.48
CA ARG A 97 -20.30 -9.38 -2.07
C ARG A 97 -21.05 -8.08 -1.88
N GLY A 98 -21.49 -7.40 -2.95
CA GLY A 98 -22.23 -6.15 -2.88
C GLY A 98 -21.42 -4.98 -2.36
N PHE A 99 -20.08 -5.03 -2.46
CA PHE A 99 -19.24 -3.93 -2.04
C PHE A 99 -19.22 -2.82 -3.10
N THR A 100 -18.98 -1.59 -2.67
CA THR A 100 -18.83 -0.43 -3.58
C THR A 100 -17.50 -0.46 -4.35
N ASP A 101 -16.52 -1.20 -3.83
CA ASP A 101 -15.18 -1.37 -4.41
C ASP A 101 -14.53 -2.60 -3.78
N ILE A 102 -13.28 -2.96 -4.23
CA ILE A 102 -12.49 -3.99 -3.56
C ILE A 102 -12.44 -3.72 -2.03
N GLY A 103 -12.46 -4.78 -1.22
CA GLY A 103 -12.47 -4.63 0.24
C GLY A 103 -11.16 -4.15 0.84
N TYR A 104 -10.06 -4.34 0.12
CA TYR A 104 -8.69 -4.06 0.58
C TYR A 104 -8.20 -2.67 0.16
N HIS A 105 -7.19 -2.15 0.87
CA HIS A 105 -6.49 -0.92 0.51
C HIS A 105 -5.34 -1.20 -0.46
N PHE A 106 -4.71 -2.37 -0.32
CA PHE A 106 -3.66 -2.84 -1.23
C PHE A 106 -3.88 -4.31 -1.58
N TYR A 107 -3.51 -4.65 -2.81
CA TYR A 107 -3.50 -6.02 -3.30
C TYR A 107 -2.16 -6.30 -3.98
N ILE A 108 -1.52 -7.43 -3.65
CA ILE A 108 -0.19 -7.80 -4.17
C ILE A 108 -0.34 -9.06 -5.02
N THR A 109 -0.15 -8.92 -6.32
CA THR A 109 -0.19 -10.05 -7.27
C THR A 109 1.04 -10.93 -7.16
N ARG A 110 1.02 -12.14 -7.73
CA ARG A 110 2.11 -13.13 -7.61
C ARG A 110 3.46 -12.64 -8.11
N ASP A 111 3.48 -11.75 -9.09
CA ASP A 111 4.69 -11.09 -9.61
C ASP A 111 5.21 -9.96 -8.71
N GLY A 112 4.51 -9.69 -7.60
CA GLY A 112 4.89 -8.68 -6.62
C GLY A 112 4.38 -7.27 -6.96
N GLU A 113 3.56 -7.08 -8.00
CA GLU A 113 2.97 -5.77 -8.27
C GLU A 113 1.99 -5.37 -7.17
N ILE A 114 2.11 -4.13 -6.69
CA ILE A 114 1.24 -3.57 -5.65
C ILE A 114 0.15 -2.73 -6.31
N HIS A 115 -1.07 -3.22 -6.29
CA HIS A 115 -2.24 -2.50 -6.75
C HIS A 115 -2.92 -1.76 -5.60
N ARG A 116 -3.32 -0.52 -5.87
CA ARG A 116 -4.12 0.29 -4.93
C ARG A 116 -5.60 -0.03 -5.10
N GLY A 117 -6.22 -0.43 -4.01
CA GLY A 117 -7.65 -0.60 -3.92
C GLY A 117 -8.33 0.64 -3.33
N ARG A 118 -9.01 0.49 -2.19
CA ARG A 118 -9.65 1.63 -1.52
C ARG A 118 -8.61 2.66 -1.08
N PRO A 119 -8.88 3.95 -1.25
CA PRO A 119 -8.06 5.01 -0.67
C PRO A 119 -7.93 4.85 0.85
N LEU A 120 -6.81 5.28 1.41
CA LEU A 120 -6.53 5.13 2.86
C LEU A 120 -7.55 5.87 3.74
N GLU A 121 -8.18 6.93 3.23
CA GLU A 121 -9.23 7.71 3.89
C GLU A 121 -10.55 6.94 4.00
N LYS A 122 -10.78 6.00 3.10
CA LYS A 122 -12.01 5.19 3.08
C LYS A 122 -11.88 3.98 4.00
N VAL A 123 -12.98 3.66 4.66
CA VAL A 123 -13.06 2.43 5.46
C VAL A 123 -13.06 1.22 4.56
N GLY A 124 -12.20 0.22 4.88
CA GLY A 124 -12.14 -1.04 4.15
C GLY A 124 -13.38 -1.93 4.35
N ALA A 125 -13.40 -3.07 3.68
CA ALA A 125 -14.39 -4.14 3.89
C ALA A 125 -13.67 -5.50 3.88
N HIS A 126 -12.71 -5.67 4.78
CA HIS A 126 -11.81 -6.83 4.81
C HIS A 126 -11.81 -7.57 6.16
N CYS A 127 -12.08 -6.88 7.28
CA CYS A 127 -12.14 -7.49 8.60
C CYS A 127 -13.27 -6.88 9.42
N LYS A 128 -14.36 -7.64 9.62
CA LYS A 128 -15.53 -7.19 10.40
C LYS A 128 -15.08 -6.70 11.78
N ASN A 129 -15.67 -5.62 12.26
CA ASN A 129 -15.37 -4.91 13.52
C ASN A 129 -14.04 -4.14 13.54
N HIS A 130 -13.11 -4.37 12.61
CA HIS A 130 -11.80 -3.72 12.59
C HIS A 130 -11.59 -2.77 11.40
N ASN A 131 -12.50 -2.73 10.42
CA ASN A 131 -12.35 -1.93 9.20
C ASN A 131 -12.13 -0.43 9.46
N ARG A 132 -12.74 0.15 10.50
CA ARG A 132 -12.71 1.60 10.76
C ARG A 132 -11.33 2.11 11.15
N HIS A 133 -10.51 1.28 11.80
CA HIS A 133 -9.21 1.66 12.35
C HIS A 133 -8.07 0.80 11.78
N SER A 134 -8.27 0.19 10.61
CA SER A 134 -7.25 -0.66 9.98
C SER A 134 -7.03 -0.35 8.50
N ILE A 135 -5.86 -0.76 8.03
CA ILE A 135 -5.50 -0.88 6.62
C ILE A 135 -5.45 -2.37 6.29
N GLY A 136 -6.16 -2.79 5.23
CA GLY A 136 -6.11 -4.18 4.76
C GLY A 136 -5.19 -4.34 3.55
N ILE A 137 -4.25 -5.27 3.64
CA ILE A 137 -3.36 -5.69 2.56
C ILE A 137 -3.71 -7.14 2.23
N CYS A 138 -3.97 -7.45 0.97
CA CYS A 138 -4.21 -8.81 0.51
C CYS A 138 -3.13 -9.22 -0.48
N TYR A 139 -2.61 -10.44 -0.37
CA TYR A 139 -1.77 -11.04 -1.40
C TYR A 139 -2.52 -12.13 -2.17
N GLU A 140 -2.21 -12.30 -3.44
CA GLU A 140 -2.73 -13.37 -4.29
C GLU A 140 -2.09 -14.70 -3.88
N GLY A 141 -2.89 -15.64 -3.35
CA GLY A 141 -2.42 -16.93 -2.87
C GLY A 141 -3.09 -17.38 -1.58
N GLY A 142 -2.37 -18.16 -0.77
CA GLY A 142 -2.80 -18.63 0.54
C GLY A 142 -3.33 -20.05 0.55
N LEU A 143 -3.41 -20.71 -0.60
CA LEU A 143 -3.74 -22.14 -0.70
C LEU A 143 -2.70 -22.86 -1.55
N SER A 144 -2.32 -24.05 -1.12
CA SER A 144 -1.55 -25.02 -1.92
C SER A 144 -2.35 -25.54 -3.11
N ALA A 145 -1.73 -26.32 -3.98
CA ALA A 145 -2.38 -26.89 -5.17
C ALA A 145 -3.61 -27.75 -4.85
N ASP A 146 -3.60 -28.42 -3.70
CA ASP A 146 -4.70 -29.24 -3.16
C ASP A 146 -5.73 -28.43 -2.35
N CYS A 147 -5.69 -27.09 -2.44
CA CYS A 147 -6.59 -26.16 -1.75
C CYS A 147 -6.48 -26.16 -0.22
N THR A 148 -5.38 -26.63 0.36
CA THR A 148 -5.13 -26.50 1.81
C THR A 148 -4.46 -25.18 2.15
N PRO A 149 -4.73 -24.58 3.33
CA PRO A 149 -4.08 -23.35 3.74
C PRO A 149 -2.55 -23.48 3.82
N ALA A 150 -1.83 -22.61 3.08
CA ALA A 150 -0.37 -22.63 3.02
C ALA A 150 0.18 -21.23 2.72
N ASP A 151 1.41 -20.93 3.17
CA ASP A 151 2.15 -19.73 2.74
C ASP A 151 2.69 -19.93 1.32
N THR A 152 1.88 -19.54 0.35
CA THR A 152 2.22 -19.64 -1.08
C THR A 152 2.76 -18.33 -1.66
N ARG A 153 3.23 -17.41 -0.81
CA ARG A 153 3.81 -16.14 -1.26
C ARG A 153 5.09 -16.38 -2.06
N THR A 154 5.19 -15.75 -3.21
CA THR A 154 6.43 -15.69 -3.98
C THR A 154 7.47 -14.81 -3.28
N LEU A 155 8.74 -14.92 -3.66
CA LEU A 155 9.80 -14.02 -3.17
C LEU A 155 9.50 -12.56 -3.54
N MET A 156 8.92 -12.33 -4.72
CA MET A 156 8.51 -10.99 -5.15
C MET A 156 7.41 -10.43 -4.24
N GLN A 157 6.40 -11.22 -3.92
CA GLN A 157 5.35 -10.80 -2.98
C GLN A 157 5.89 -10.50 -1.58
N LYS A 158 6.80 -11.32 -1.06
CA LYS A 158 7.44 -11.08 0.25
C LYS A 158 8.24 -9.77 0.25
N GLY A 159 9.00 -9.50 -0.79
CA GLY A 159 9.75 -8.26 -0.97
C GLY A 159 8.83 -7.04 -1.05
N SER A 160 7.80 -7.08 -1.88
CA SER A 160 6.83 -6.00 -2.05
C SER A 160 6.02 -5.74 -0.78
N MET A 161 5.61 -6.79 -0.08
CA MET A 161 4.90 -6.67 1.21
C MET A 161 5.78 -6.01 2.27
N LEU A 162 7.04 -6.42 2.39
CA LEU A 162 7.98 -5.80 3.33
C LEU A 162 8.20 -4.32 3.02
N ALA A 163 8.38 -3.96 1.74
CA ALA A 163 8.53 -2.58 1.32
C ALA A 163 7.28 -1.75 1.66
N LEU A 164 6.09 -2.24 1.30
CA LEU A 164 4.82 -1.59 1.61
C LEU A 164 4.59 -1.41 3.12
N LEU A 165 4.89 -2.43 3.92
CA LEU A 165 4.74 -2.36 5.37
C LEU A 165 5.69 -1.34 6.01
N ARG A 166 6.93 -1.22 5.53
CA ARG A 166 7.87 -0.18 5.98
C ARG A 166 7.34 1.22 5.69
N GLU A 167 6.80 1.45 4.49
CA GLU A 167 6.18 2.72 4.13
C GLU A 167 4.97 3.05 5.02
N LEU A 168 4.09 2.09 5.24
CA LEU A 168 2.93 2.28 6.11
C LEU A 168 3.31 2.53 7.57
N ARG A 169 4.42 1.95 8.06
CA ARG A 169 4.93 2.23 9.42
C ARG A 169 5.46 3.66 9.56
N LEU A 170 6.02 4.24 8.52
CA LEU A 170 6.41 5.66 8.55
C LEU A 170 5.18 6.58 8.69
N LEU A 171 4.07 6.21 8.08
CA LEU A 171 2.81 6.97 8.16
C LEU A 171 2.04 6.69 9.46
N PHE A 172 2.03 5.45 9.90
CA PHE A 172 1.28 4.96 11.06
C PHE A 172 2.20 4.24 12.05
N PRO A 173 3.10 4.97 12.73
CA PRO A 173 4.17 4.36 13.53
C PRO A 173 3.68 3.53 14.73
N LYS A 174 2.44 3.76 15.16
CA LYS A 174 1.81 3.02 16.28
C LYS A 174 0.90 1.87 15.82
N ALA A 175 0.68 1.69 14.52
CA ALA A 175 -0.17 0.62 14.03
C ALA A 175 0.49 -0.75 14.19
N LEU A 176 -0.20 -1.71 14.74
CA LEU A 176 0.26 -3.10 14.85
C LEU A 176 0.05 -3.82 13.51
N ILE A 177 1.03 -4.62 13.12
CA ILE A 177 0.93 -5.49 11.93
C ILE A 177 0.48 -6.86 12.42
N VAL A 178 -0.65 -7.33 11.89
CA VAL A 178 -1.29 -8.59 12.30
C VAL A 178 -1.83 -9.36 11.10
N GLY A 179 -1.98 -10.66 11.21
CA GLY A 179 -2.74 -11.47 10.27
C GLY A 179 -4.24 -11.42 10.55
N HIS A 180 -5.06 -11.78 9.59
CA HIS A 180 -6.51 -11.87 9.80
C HIS A 180 -6.87 -12.92 10.88
N HIS A 181 -6.10 -14.02 10.98
CA HIS A 181 -6.32 -15.06 11.98
C HIS A 181 -6.12 -14.57 13.43
N ASP A 182 -5.27 -13.57 13.63
CA ASP A 182 -5.02 -13.00 14.98
C ASP A 182 -6.27 -12.28 15.53
N LEU A 183 -7.17 -11.86 14.65
CA LEU A 183 -8.43 -11.19 14.97
C LEU A 183 -9.66 -12.08 14.78
N ASN A 184 -9.51 -13.21 14.08
CA ASN A 184 -10.54 -14.19 13.81
C ASN A 184 -9.93 -15.59 13.67
N SER A 185 -9.83 -16.31 14.78
CA SER A 185 -9.19 -17.63 14.88
C SER A 185 -9.83 -18.73 14.02
N VAL A 186 -11.05 -18.53 13.52
CA VAL A 186 -11.72 -19.50 12.62
C VAL A 186 -11.08 -19.50 11.23
N LYS A 187 -10.35 -18.45 10.86
CA LYS A 187 -9.77 -18.29 9.52
C LYS A 187 -8.26 -18.52 9.56
N PRO A 188 -7.68 -19.36 8.69
CA PRO A 188 -6.22 -19.53 8.60
C PRO A 188 -5.50 -18.35 7.94
N CYS A 189 -6.24 -17.42 7.30
CA CYS A 189 -5.73 -16.23 6.59
C CYS A 189 -4.89 -15.33 7.53
N PRO A 190 -3.68 -14.93 7.16
CA PRO A 190 -3.04 -14.98 5.86
C PRO A 190 -2.22 -16.25 5.56
N CYS A 191 -2.37 -17.32 6.30
CA CYS A 191 -1.69 -18.61 6.17
C CYS A 191 -0.19 -18.58 6.52
N PHE A 192 0.24 -17.59 7.27
CA PHE A 192 1.57 -17.48 7.90
C PHE A 192 1.48 -16.54 9.11
N ASP A 193 2.46 -16.62 10.01
CA ASP A 193 2.53 -15.79 11.23
C ASP A 193 3.05 -14.39 10.90
N ALA A 194 2.12 -13.46 10.64
CA ALA A 194 2.44 -12.08 10.27
C ALA A 194 3.05 -11.29 11.44
N VAL A 195 2.62 -11.55 12.66
CA VAL A 195 3.14 -10.88 13.87
C VAL A 195 4.60 -11.25 14.09
N LYS A 196 4.95 -12.52 13.91
CA LYS A 196 6.33 -12.99 14.06
C LYS A 196 7.24 -12.47 12.94
N GLU A 197 6.75 -12.47 11.70
CA GLU A 197 7.56 -12.11 10.53
C GLU A 197 7.84 -10.61 10.42
N TYR A 198 6.89 -9.75 10.83
CA TYR A 198 6.98 -8.29 10.64
C TYR A 198 7.08 -7.52 11.96
N ARG A 199 7.98 -7.96 12.84
CA ARG A 199 8.33 -7.28 14.11
C ARG A 199 9.34 -6.15 13.89
N PHE A 200 8.95 -5.01 13.37
CA PHE A 200 9.83 -3.85 13.22
C PHE A 200 9.11 -2.51 13.45
#